data_9e40302767bc5edc49ae99d254126d13
#
_entry.id   9e40302767bc5edc49ae99d254126d13
#
_cell.length_a   1.000
_cell.length_b   1.000
_cell.length_c   1.000
_cell.angle_alpha   90.00
_cell.angle_beta   90.00
_cell.angle_gamma   90.00
#
_symmetry.space_group_name_H-M   'P 1'
#
loop_
_entity.id
_entity.type
_entity.pdbx_description
1 polymer ?
#
loop_
_entity_poly.entity_id
_entity_poly.type
_entity_poly.pdbx_seq_one_letter_code
_entity_poly.pdbx_strand_id
1 'polypeptide(L)'
;ARAVEQGALVPTQQHTAFGLPVGVSRTAEFSRPVSTEEWERLVVVLRETFQARGTMRQEGSLRSWSNGNLHAMLEPTAAGHRLRMRTTKSNALPMLWLGVGGGVMAGVVGVALAFKPDMSGPSFVAPGLLAALGAVPILRTVLGVPRWARTRATQMEMIASTAAQILNESDARAALAPGAAATPASATSLPRSYTDE
;
A
#
# COMPACT_ATOMS: atom_id res chain seq x y z
N ALA A 1 -15.44 4.59 31.00
CA ALA A 1 -15.51 4.71 29.54
C ALA A 1 -14.25 4.07 28.97
N ARG A 2 -14.31 2.80 28.52
CA ARG A 2 -13.25 2.14 27.76
C ARG A 2 -13.38 2.64 26.33
N ALA A 3 -12.42 3.44 25.87
CA ALA A 3 -12.21 3.64 24.45
C ALA A 3 -11.89 2.26 23.86
N VAL A 4 -12.81 1.75 23.05
CA VAL A 4 -12.60 0.55 22.27
C VAL A 4 -11.47 0.86 21.30
N GLU A 5 -10.32 0.21 21.46
CA GLU A 5 -9.24 0.20 20.46
C GLU A 5 -9.76 -0.47 19.19
N GLN A 6 -10.48 0.30 18.38
CA GLN A 6 -10.94 -0.13 17.07
C GLN A 6 -9.78 0.08 16.08
N GLY A 7 -9.11 -1.01 15.78
CA GLY A 7 -8.09 -1.09 14.75
C GLY A 7 -6.67 -1.06 15.28
N ALA A 8 -6.11 -2.21 15.56
CA ALA A 8 -4.68 -2.34 15.78
C ALA A 8 -3.95 -1.98 14.47
N LEU A 9 -3.34 -0.79 14.44
CA LEU A 9 -2.48 -0.38 13.33
C LEU A 9 -1.16 -1.13 13.44
N VAL A 10 -0.96 -2.11 12.57
CA VAL A 10 0.34 -2.80 12.45
C VAL A 10 1.35 -1.81 11.87
N PRO A 11 2.57 -1.69 12.44
CA PRO A 11 3.57 -0.75 11.95
C PRO A 11 3.86 -0.98 10.46
N THR A 12 4.13 0.13 9.76
CA THR A 12 4.50 0.09 8.34
C THR A 12 5.75 -0.76 8.14
N GLN A 13 5.66 -1.79 7.32
CA GLN A 13 6.79 -2.64 6.98
C GLN A 13 7.42 -2.16 5.66
N GLN A 14 8.74 -2.06 5.66
CA GLN A 14 9.53 -1.75 4.48
C GLN A 14 10.27 -3.00 4.02
N HIS A 15 10.12 -3.35 2.75
CA HIS A 15 10.93 -4.38 2.12
C HIS A 15 12.16 -3.75 1.50
N THR A 16 13.33 -4.19 1.95
CA THR A 16 14.61 -3.67 1.47
C THR A 16 15.27 -4.64 0.48
N ALA A 17 15.90 -4.09 -0.55
CA ALA A 17 16.82 -4.80 -1.42
C ALA A 17 18.09 -3.98 -1.57
N PHE A 18 19.23 -4.59 -1.33
CA PHE A 18 20.54 -3.91 -1.29
C PHE A 18 20.56 -2.68 -0.37
N GLY A 19 19.89 -2.77 0.79
CA GLY A 19 19.79 -1.65 1.74
C GLY A 19 18.81 -0.53 1.34
N LEU A 20 18.16 -0.60 0.17
CA LEU A 20 17.19 0.38 -0.30
C LEU A 20 15.75 -0.09 -0.02
N PRO A 21 14.86 0.78 0.49
CA PRO A 21 13.45 0.44 0.74
C PRO A 21 12.64 0.41 -0.56
N VAL A 22 12.70 -0.70 -1.28
CA VAL A 22 12.04 -0.90 -2.59
C VAL A 22 10.56 -1.27 -2.49
N GLY A 23 10.08 -1.57 -1.30
CA GLY A 23 8.66 -1.88 -1.06
C GLY A 23 8.18 -1.31 0.26
N VAL A 24 6.90 -0.92 0.29
CA VAL A 24 6.22 -0.45 1.48
C VAL A 24 4.92 -1.21 1.61
N SER A 25 4.62 -1.71 2.81
CA SER A 25 3.34 -2.34 3.12
C SER A 25 2.79 -1.83 4.45
N ARG A 26 1.46 -1.75 4.53
CA ARG A 26 0.71 -1.39 5.72
C ARG A 26 -0.50 -2.29 5.87
N THR A 27 -0.80 -2.66 7.11
CA THR A 27 -1.97 -3.45 7.45
C THR A 27 -2.78 -2.71 8.51
N ALA A 28 -4.10 -2.64 8.32
CA ALA A 28 -5.05 -2.17 9.32
C ALA A 28 -6.07 -3.27 9.57
N GLU A 29 -6.34 -3.58 10.83
CA GLU A 29 -7.31 -4.60 11.21
C GLU A 29 -8.55 -3.92 11.78
N PHE A 30 -9.71 -4.40 11.37
CA PHE A 30 -11.01 -3.91 11.80
C PHE A 30 -11.74 -5.03 12.55
N SER A 31 -12.29 -4.71 13.70
CA SER A 31 -13.00 -5.67 14.57
C SER A 31 -14.41 -6.03 14.07
N ARG A 32 -14.84 -5.48 12.93
CA ARG A 32 -16.12 -5.77 12.28
C ARG A 32 -16.00 -5.89 10.77
N PRO A 33 -16.99 -6.47 10.11
CA PRO A 33 -17.07 -6.48 8.65
C PRO A 33 -17.21 -5.06 8.09
N VAL A 34 -16.45 -4.76 7.02
CA VAL A 34 -16.57 -3.53 6.24
C VAL A 34 -17.68 -3.72 5.21
N SER A 35 -18.67 -2.82 5.20
CA SER A 35 -19.79 -2.87 4.25
C SER A 35 -19.33 -2.54 2.81
N THR A 36 -20.21 -2.76 1.85
CA THR A 36 -19.90 -2.41 0.45
C THR A 36 -19.78 -0.91 0.27
N GLU A 37 -20.63 -0.14 0.90
CA GLU A 37 -20.62 1.32 0.85
C GLU A 37 -19.34 1.91 1.48
N GLU A 38 -18.90 1.39 2.61
CA GLU A 38 -17.66 1.79 3.26
C GLU A 38 -16.44 1.47 2.40
N TRP A 39 -16.44 0.30 1.75
CA TRP A 39 -15.38 -0.05 0.81
C TRP A 39 -15.34 0.89 -0.39
N GLU A 40 -16.49 1.26 -0.96
CA GLU A 40 -16.56 2.21 -2.06
C GLU A 40 -16.02 3.59 -1.66
N ARG A 41 -16.39 4.09 -0.47
CA ARG A 41 -15.82 5.33 0.09
C ARG A 41 -14.30 5.23 0.25
N LEU A 42 -13.81 4.11 0.77
CA LEU A 42 -12.37 3.87 0.90
C LEU A 42 -11.66 3.85 -0.46
N VAL A 43 -12.28 3.28 -1.50
CA VAL A 43 -11.74 3.30 -2.87
C VAL A 43 -11.65 4.73 -3.41
N VAL A 44 -12.61 5.61 -3.10
CA VAL A 44 -12.52 7.03 -3.46
C VAL A 44 -11.28 7.66 -2.80
N VAL A 45 -11.07 7.45 -1.50
CA VAL A 45 -9.89 7.94 -0.78
C VAL A 45 -8.59 7.40 -1.37
N LEU A 46 -8.56 6.11 -1.75
CA LEU A 46 -7.41 5.51 -2.42
C LEU A 46 -7.11 6.21 -3.76
N ARG A 47 -8.13 6.47 -4.57
CA ARG A 47 -7.99 7.15 -5.87
C ARG A 47 -7.48 8.57 -5.72
N GLU A 48 -7.99 9.32 -4.76
CA GLU A 48 -7.58 10.68 -4.48
C GLU A 48 -6.15 10.75 -3.93
N THR A 49 -5.83 9.93 -2.93
CA THR A 49 -4.50 9.94 -2.29
C THR A 49 -3.40 9.53 -3.25
N PHE A 50 -3.66 8.55 -4.11
CA PHE A 50 -2.66 8.04 -5.05
C PHE A 50 -2.76 8.67 -6.44
N GLN A 51 -3.72 9.56 -6.69
CA GLN A 51 -3.98 10.20 -7.99
C GLN A 51 -4.14 9.15 -9.10
N ALA A 52 -4.87 8.06 -8.82
CA ALA A 52 -4.93 6.89 -9.68
C ALA A 52 -6.34 6.33 -9.78
N ARG A 53 -6.80 6.02 -10.98
CA ARG A 53 -8.13 5.40 -11.19
C ARG A 53 -8.19 3.99 -10.58
N GLY A 54 -7.17 3.17 -10.84
CA GLY A 54 -7.09 1.79 -10.41
C GLY A 54 -8.23 0.90 -10.95
N THR A 55 -8.09 -0.39 -10.71
CA THR A 55 -9.09 -1.41 -11.06
C THR A 55 -9.57 -2.09 -9.80
N MET A 56 -10.88 -2.23 -9.65
CA MET A 56 -11.50 -3.00 -8.56
C MET A 56 -11.76 -4.42 -9.03
N ARG A 57 -11.50 -5.39 -8.16
CA ARG A 57 -11.87 -6.80 -8.34
C ARG A 57 -12.48 -7.31 -7.05
N GLN A 58 -13.45 -8.21 -7.20
CA GLN A 58 -14.07 -8.92 -6.09
C GLN A 58 -14.10 -10.41 -6.40
N GLU A 59 -13.59 -11.20 -5.47
CA GLU A 59 -13.57 -12.66 -5.54
C GLU A 59 -14.18 -13.20 -4.23
N GLY A 60 -15.46 -13.53 -4.27
CA GLY A 60 -16.21 -13.87 -3.07
C GLY A 60 -16.25 -12.70 -2.07
N SER A 61 -15.75 -12.93 -0.86
CA SER A 61 -15.65 -11.90 0.19
C SER A 61 -14.36 -11.06 0.12
N LEU A 62 -13.38 -11.47 -0.70
CA LEU A 62 -12.15 -10.71 -0.94
C LEU A 62 -12.43 -9.56 -1.90
N ARG A 63 -12.12 -8.34 -1.48
CA ARG A 63 -12.20 -7.15 -2.33
C ARG A 63 -10.80 -6.57 -2.53
N SER A 64 -10.49 -6.18 -3.75
CA SER A 64 -9.19 -5.60 -4.07
C SER A 64 -9.32 -4.40 -4.97
N TRP A 65 -8.43 -3.44 -4.76
CA TRP A 65 -8.18 -2.32 -5.65
C TRP A 65 -6.70 -2.31 -6.00
N SER A 66 -6.37 -2.12 -7.27
CA SER A 66 -5.00 -2.15 -7.75
C SER A 66 -4.74 -1.09 -8.81
N ASN A 67 -3.53 -0.52 -8.80
CA ASN A 67 -3.03 0.37 -9.84
C ASN A 67 -1.53 0.13 -10.04
N GLY A 68 -1.18 -0.61 -11.10
CA GLY A 68 0.20 -1.04 -11.34
C GLY A 68 0.76 -1.84 -10.16
N ASN A 69 1.78 -1.30 -9.51
CA ASN A 69 2.45 -1.94 -8.36
C ASN A 69 1.84 -1.63 -7.00
N LEU A 70 0.74 -0.91 -6.99
CA LEU A 70 0.02 -0.54 -5.78
C LEU A 70 -1.23 -1.43 -5.66
N HIS A 71 -1.35 -2.10 -4.53
CA HIS A 71 -2.45 -3.02 -4.22
C HIS A 71 -3.02 -2.69 -2.85
N ALA A 72 -4.33 -2.60 -2.76
CA ALA A 72 -5.09 -2.55 -1.53
C ALA A 72 -6.08 -3.71 -1.53
N MET A 73 -6.03 -4.57 -0.53
CA MET A 73 -6.84 -5.78 -0.42
C MET A 73 -7.58 -5.75 0.90
N LEU A 74 -8.88 -6.00 0.85
CA LEU A 74 -9.74 -6.16 2.01
C LEU A 74 -10.05 -7.64 2.18
N GLU A 75 -9.44 -8.24 3.19
CA GLU A 75 -9.50 -9.68 3.48
C GLU A 75 -10.45 -9.92 4.67
N PRO A 76 -11.37 -10.90 4.61
CA PRO A 76 -12.15 -11.30 5.78
C PRO A 76 -11.24 -12.00 6.79
N THR A 77 -11.47 -11.73 8.08
CA THR A 77 -10.79 -12.39 9.21
C THR A 77 -11.84 -12.92 10.18
N ALA A 78 -11.43 -13.76 11.11
CA ALA A 78 -12.35 -14.29 12.12
C ALA A 78 -13.01 -13.19 12.99
N ALA A 79 -12.32 -12.06 13.18
CA ALA A 79 -12.80 -10.94 14.00
C ALA A 79 -13.48 -9.82 13.18
N GLY A 80 -13.38 -9.83 11.85
CA GLY A 80 -13.92 -8.78 10.99
C GLY A 80 -13.23 -8.72 9.64
N HIS A 81 -12.61 -7.59 9.30
CA HIS A 81 -11.84 -7.44 8.06
C HIS A 81 -10.43 -6.90 8.32
N ARG A 82 -9.53 -7.21 7.39
CA ARG A 82 -8.16 -6.69 7.36
C ARG A 82 -7.94 -5.96 6.04
N LEU A 83 -7.54 -4.70 6.12
CA LEU A 83 -7.07 -3.94 4.96
C LEU A 83 -5.55 -4.07 4.86
N ARG A 84 -5.08 -4.66 3.77
CA ARG A 84 -3.67 -4.81 3.47
C ARG A 84 -3.31 -3.95 2.27
N MET A 85 -2.41 -3.00 2.45
CA MET A 85 -1.89 -2.16 1.38
C MET A 85 -0.43 -2.51 1.11
N ARG A 86 -0.06 -2.61 -0.16
CA ARG A 86 1.31 -2.91 -0.59
C ARG A 86 1.65 -2.13 -1.86
N THR A 87 2.87 -1.61 -1.91
CA THR A 87 3.43 -1.04 -3.14
C THR A 87 4.90 -1.40 -3.27
N THR A 88 5.37 -1.55 -4.51
CA THR A 88 6.77 -1.81 -4.83
C THR A 88 7.25 -0.86 -5.91
N LYS A 89 8.51 -0.44 -5.84
CA LYS A 89 9.16 0.38 -6.87
C LYS A 89 9.85 -0.53 -7.87
N SER A 90 9.11 -1.03 -8.88
CA SER A 90 9.57 -2.05 -9.82
C SER A 90 10.81 -1.67 -10.64
N ASN A 91 11.00 -0.38 -10.91
CA ASN A 91 12.12 0.11 -11.71
C ASN A 91 13.37 0.47 -10.89
N ALA A 92 13.35 0.31 -9.55
CA ALA A 92 14.51 0.63 -8.71
C ALA A 92 15.72 -0.29 -9.00
N LEU A 93 15.48 -1.60 -9.06
CA LEU A 93 16.53 -2.59 -9.32
C LEU A 93 17.07 -2.53 -10.76
N PRO A 94 16.25 -2.48 -11.82
CA PRO A 94 16.73 -2.29 -13.18
C PRO A 94 17.57 -1.03 -13.35
N MET A 95 17.16 0.09 -12.74
CA MET A 95 17.95 1.34 -12.79
C MET A 95 19.29 1.22 -12.07
N LEU A 96 19.34 0.50 -10.95
CA LEU A 96 20.59 0.24 -10.24
C LEU A 96 21.55 -0.60 -11.10
N TRP A 97 21.06 -1.68 -11.70
CA TRP A 97 21.86 -2.53 -12.58
C TRP A 97 22.32 -1.81 -13.84
N LEU A 98 21.48 -0.95 -14.43
CA LEU A 98 21.88 -0.10 -15.55
C LEU A 98 23.06 0.82 -15.17
N GLY A 99 22.99 1.41 -13.97
CA GLY A 99 24.07 2.26 -13.47
C GLY A 99 25.36 1.50 -13.20
N VAL A 100 25.29 0.33 -12.57
CA VAL A 100 26.44 -0.54 -12.32
C VAL A 100 27.07 -1.00 -13.63
N GLY A 101 26.27 -1.47 -14.59
CA GLY A 101 26.75 -1.88 -15.93
C GLY A 101 27.44 -0.76 -16.67
N GLY A 102 26.86 0.45 -16.67
CA GLY A 102 27.48 1.64 -17.25
C GLY A 102 28.81 2.00 -16.59
N GLY A 103 28.88 1.92 -15.27
CA GLY A 103 30.12 2.16 -14.51
C GLY A 103 31.23 1.15 -14.82
N VAL A 104 30.90 -0.13 -14.88
CA VAL A 104 31.85 -1.20 -15.26
C VAL A 104 32.38 -0.97 -16.69
N MET A 105 31.48 -0.68 -17.64
CA MET A 105 31.87 -0.40 -19.03
C MET A 105 32.79 0.85 -19.11
N ALA A 106 32.47 1.90 -18.37
CA ALA A 106 33.31 3.09 -18.28
C ALA A 106 34.74 2.76 -17.77
N GLY A 107 34.80 1.91 -16.73
CA GLY A 107 36.04 1.44 -16.17
C GLY A 107 36.86 0.62 -17.17
N VAL A 108 36.28 -0.34 -17.86
CA VAL A 108 36.92 -1.16 -18.89
C VAL A 108 37.45 -0.30 -20.04
N VAL A 109 36.64 0.62 -20.57
CA VAL A 109 37.04 1.54 -21.64
C VAL A 109 38.16 2.48 -21.14
N GLY A 110 38.07 3.03 -19.94
CA GLY A 110 39.07 3.88 -19.33
C GLY A 110 40.42 3.18 -19.19
N VAL A 111 40.42 1.95 -18.68
CA VAL A 111 41.64 1.12 -18.57
C VAL A 111 42.22 0.82 -19.96
N ALA A 112 41.38 0.40 -20.92
CA ALA A 112 41.87 0.11 -22.29
C ALA A 112 42.49 1.33 -22.97
N LEU A 113 41.94 2.53 -22.73
CA LEU A 113 42.50 3.77 -23.24
C LEU A 113 43.79 4.17 -22.53
N ALA A 114 43.93 3.90 -21.23
CA ALA A 114 45.15 4.22 -20.46
C ALA A 114 46.39 3.48 -20.94
N PHE A 115 46.22 2.33 -21.62
CA PHE A 115 47.33 1.56 -22.22
C PHE A 115 47.64 1.95 -23.67
N LYS A 116 46.96 2.96 -24.24
CA LYS A 116 47.30 3.47 -25.59
C LYS A 116 48.38 4.55 -25.52
N PRO A 117 49.49 4.44 -26.31
CA PRO A 117 50.60 5.37 -26.22
C PRO A 117 50.31 6.79 -26.76
N ASP A 118 49.25 6.97 -27.56
CA ASP A 118 48.93 8.26 -28.23
C ASP A 118 47.71 8.94 -27.63
N MET A 119 47.68 9.19 -26.33
CA MET A 119 46.58 9.86 -25.66
C MET A 119 46.69 11.39 -25.72
N SER A 120 46.18 12.00 -26.79
CA SER A 120 45.85 13.43 -26.81
C SER A 120 44.51 13.69 -26.09
N GLY A 121 44.38 14.85 -25.41
CA GLY A 121 43.33 15.23 -24.46
C GLY A 121 41.86 14.87 -24.72
N PRO A 122 41.32 14.74 -25.98
CA PRO A 122 39.95 14.33 -26.24
C PRO A 122 39.61 12.89 -25.85
N SER A 123 40.60 12.02 -25.66
CA SER A 123 40.42 10.59 -25.41
C SER A 123 39.71 10.25 -24.10
N PHE A 124 39.68 11.17 -23.13
CA PHE A 124 38.98 10.97 -21.84
C PHE A 124 37.50 11.35 -21.86
N VAL A 125 37.02 11.99 -22.94
CA VAL A 125 35.61 12.43 -23.03
C VAL A 125 34.65 11.22 -23.05
N ALA A 126 34.99 10.18 -23.83
CA ALA A 126 34.14 9.00 -23.94
C ALA A 126 34.00 8.21 -22.62
N PRO A 127 35.10 7.84 -21.90
CA PRO A 127 34.98 7.18 -20.61
C PRO A 127 34.31 8.08 -19.54
N GLY A 128 34.59 9.40 -19.58
CA GLY A 128 33.90 10.35 -18.68
C GLY A 128 32.42 10.43 -18.90
N LEU A 129 31.96 10.43 -20.16
CA LEU A 129 30.54 10.40 -20.50
C LEU A 129 29.87 9.09 -20.07
N LEU A 130 30.52 7.94 -20.30
CA LEU A 130 30.04 6.64 -19.87
C LEU A 130 29.93 6.55 -18.33
N ALA A 131 30.93 7.06 -17.61
CA ALA A 131 30.92 7.13 -16.17
C ALA A 131 29.76 7.98 -15.66
N ALA A 132 29.49 9.14 -16.26
CA ALA A 132 28.38 10.01 -15.94
C ALA A 132 27.02 9.32 -16.22
N LEU A 133 26.87 8.62 -17.35
CA LEU A 133 25.68 7.85 -17.71
C LEU A 133 25.43 6.71 -16.72
N GLY A 134 26.46 6.10 -16.14
CA GLY A 134 26.34 5.09 -15.08
C GLY A 134 26.02 5.71 -13.73
N ALA A 135 26.65 6.82 -13.36
CA ALA A 135 26.51 7.46 -12.05
C ALA A 135 25.10 8.07 -11.83
N VAL A 136 24.51 8.68 -12.86
CA VAL A 136 23.20 9.35 -12.75
C VAL A 136 22.08 8.40 -12.34
N PRO A 137 21.89 7.20 -12.94
CA PRO A 137 20.86 6.25 -12.50
C PRO A 137 21.08 5.76 -11.06
N ILE A 138 22.34 5.51 -10.67
CA ILE A 138 22.67 5.10 -9.30
C ILE A 138 22.25 6.20 -8.31
N LEU A 139 22.71 7.43 -8.55
CA LEU A 139 22.44 8.56 -7.67
C LEU A 139 20.94 8.83 -7.54
N ARG A 140 20.20 8.82 -8.66
CA ARG A 140 18.74 8.94 -8.67
C ARG A 140 18.06 7.84 -7.88
N THR A 141 18.55 6.61 -7.97
CA THR A 141 17.98 5.46 -7.24
C THR A 141 18.27 5.60 -5.75
N VAL A 142 19.53 5.82 -5.37
CA VAL A 142 19.94 5.91 -3.96
C VAL A 142 19.25 7.06 -3.24
N LEU A 143 19.13 8.23 -3.86
CA LEU A 143 18.48 9.40 -3.26
C LEU A 143 16.94 9.38 -3.39
N GLY A 144 16.43 8.85 -4.50
CA GLY A 144 15.01 8.89 -4.82
C GLY A 144 14.18 7.81 -4.14
N VAL A 145 14.75 6.60 -3.96
CA VAL A 145 14.01 5.46 -3.38
C VAL A 145 13.62 5.71 -1.92
N PRO A 146 14.49 6.20 -1.02
CA PRO A 146 14.11 6.48 0.36
C PRO A 146 13.05 7.58 0.48
N ARG A 147 13.14 8.63 -0.34
CA ARG A 147 12.11 9.69 -0.37
C ARG A 147 10.76 9.14 -0.81
N TRP A 148 10.74 8.36 -1.88
CA TRP A 148 9.53 7.70 -2.37
C TRP A 148 8.92 6.78 -1.29
N ALA A 149 9.73 5.96 -0.62
CA ALA A 149 9.25 5.05 0.42
C ALA A 149 8.62 5.80 1.60
N ARG A 150 9.22 6.91 2.04
CA ARG A 150 8.65 7.77 3.10
C ARG A 150 7.30 8.36 2.68
N THR A 151 7.22 8.94 1.48
CA THR A 151 5.97 9.48 0.95
C THR A 151 4.87 8.41 0.89
N ARG A 152 5.20 7.21 0.40
CA ARG A 152 4.23 6.10 0.35
C ARG A 152 3.81 5.60 1.74
N ALA A 153 4.74 5.55 2.69
CA ALA A 153 4.42 5.21 4.07
C ALA A 153 3.43 6.21 4.69
N THR A 154 3.67 7.51 4.53
CA THR A 154 2.76 8.56 5.02
C THR A 154 1.38 8.49 4.34
N GLN A 155 1.33 8.26 3.03
CA GLN A 155 0.06 8.11 2.31
C GLN A 155 -0.74 6.90 2.82
N MET A 156 -0.08 5.76 3.03
CA MET A 156 -0.75 4.56 3.56
C MET A 156 -1.21 4.74 5.01
N GLU A 157 -0.45 5.49 5.82
CA GLU A 157 -0.85 5.89 7.18
C GLU A 157 -2.14 6.70 7.17
N MET A 158 -2.19 7.72 6.32
CA MET A 158 -3.37 8.58 6.15
C MET A 158 -4.59 7.75 5.72
N ILE A 159 -4.44 6.84 4.76
CA ILE A 159 -5.54 5.98 4.31
C ILE A 159 -6.02 5.08 5.45
N ALA A 160 -5.11 4.48 6.22
CA ALA A 160 -5.47 3.61 7.34
C ALA A 160 -6.25 4.39 8.43
N SER A 161 -5.83 5.62 8.76
CA SER A 161 -6.55 6.48 9.70
C SER A 161 -7.92 6.91 9.17
N THR A 162 -8.00 7.28 7.89
CA THR A 162 -9.28 7.65 7.25
C THR A 162 -10.24 6.46 7.17
N ALA A 163 -9.73 5.25 6.90
CA ALA A 163 -10.54 4.04 6.93
C ALA A 163 -11.16 3.82 8.32
N ALA A 164 -10.38 3.98 9.39
CA ALA A 164 -10.88 3.89 10.75
C ALA A 164 -11.96 4.97 11.05
N GLN A 165 -11.78 6.18 10.55
CA GLN A 165 -12.77 7.25 10.68
C GLN A 165 -14.09 6.92 9.97
N ILE A 166 -14.03 6.44 8.72
CA ILE A 166 -15.21 6.03 7.93
C ILE A 166 -16.01 4.97 8.71
N LEU A 167 -15.34 3.98 9.29
CA LEU A 167 -16.00 2.94 10.06
C LEU A 167 -16.63 3.50 11.34
N ASN A 168 -15.94 4.35 12.08
CA ASN A 168 -16.47 4.97 13.30
C ASN A 168 -17.68 5.88 13.02
N GLU A 169 -17.66 6.63 11.92
CA GLU A 169 -18.80 7.46 11.50
C GLU A 169 -20.01 6.61 11.13
N SER A 170 -19.79 5.48 10.48
CA SER A 170 -20.89 4.55 10.14
C SER A 170 -21.51 3.93 11.39
N ASP A 171 -20.69 3.55 12.38
CA ASP A 171 -21.16 3.02 13.66
C ASP A 171 -21.95 4.08 14.45
N ALA A 172 -21.44 5.32 14.50
CA ALA A 172 -22.13 6.42 15.16
C ALA A 172 -23.48 6.72 14.49
N ARG A 173 -23.53 6.65 13.15
CA ARG A 173 -24.78 6.86 12.39
C ARG A 173 -25.78 5.74 12.61
N ALA A 174 -25.33 4.49 12.68
CA ALA A 174 -26.17 3.34 13.01
C ALA A 174 -26.73 3.43 14.45
N ALA A 175 -25.94 3.91 15.40
CA ALA A 175 -26.37 4.12 16.79
C ALA A 175 -27.39 5.25 16.95
N LEU A 176 -27.38 6.24 16.07
CA LEU A 176 -28.31 7.37 16.08
C LEU A 176 -29.60 7.10 15.28
N ALA A 177 -29.68 6.02 14.50
CA ALA A 177 -30.88 5.69 13.73
C ALA A 177 -32.01 5.26 14.67
N PRO A 178 -33.16 6.00 14.74
CA PRO A 178 -34.28 5.65 15.61
C PRO A 178 -35.00 4.42 15.05
N GLY A 179 -34.65 3.25 15.55
CA GLY A 179 -35.26 1.98 15.12
C GLY A 179 -34.54 0.71 15.54
N ALA A 180 -33.33 0.79 16.06
CA ALA A 180 -32.57 -0.38 16.49
C ALA A 180 -32.87 -0.84 17.93
N ALA A 181 -33.70 -0.11 18.66
CA ALA A 181 -34.12 -0.47 20.00
C ALA A 181 -35.62 -0.71 20.01
N ALA A 182 -36.07 -1.92 19.75
CA ALA A 182 -37.24 -2.63 20.31
C ALA A 182 -37.79 -3.66 19.33
N THR A 183 -37.22 -4.83 19.30
CA THR A 183 -38.02 -6.02 19.11
C THR A 183 -38.50 -6.43 20.51
N PRO A 184 -39.74 -6.19 20.89
CA PRO A 184 -40.26 -6.79 22.12
C PRO A 184 -40.39 -8.28 21.87
N ALA A 185 -39.53 -9.07 22.45
CA ALA A 185 -39.76 -10.47 22.69
C ALA A 185 -40.90 -10.55 23.70
N SER A 186 -42.11 -10.73 23.24
CA SER A 186 -43.22 -11.24 24.07
C SER A 186 -44.42 -11.50 23.19
N ALA A 187 -44.47 -12.61 22.52
CA ALA A 187 -45.72 -13.31 22.25
C ALA A 187 -45.72 -14.52 23.19
N THR A 188 -46.16 -14.28 24.41
CA THR A 188 -46.64 -15.32 25.33
C THR A 188 -47.71 -16.12 24.63
N SER A 189 -47.39 -17.31 24.16
CA SER A 189 -48.34 -18.30 23.72
C SER A 189 -49.13 -18.80 24.93
N LEU A 190 -50.37 -18.37 25.06
CA LEU A 190 -51.34 -18.96 25.97
C LEU A 190 -51.57 -20.45 25.62
N PRO A 191 -51.57 -21.36 26.59
CA PRO A 191 -51.90 -22.75 26.33
C PRO A 191 -53.40 -22.86 26.00
N ARG A 192 -53.72 -23.43 24.83
CA ARG A 192 -55.06 -23.90 24.48
C ARG A 192 -55.37 -25.08 25.39
N SER A 193 -56.28 -24.86 26.32
CA SER A 193 -56.95 -25.93 27.02
C SER A 193 -57.80 -26.69 26.03
N TYR A 194 -57.47 -27.94 25.80
CA TYR A 194 -58.31 -28.94 25.14
C TYR A 194 -59.30 -29.43 26.19
N THR A 195 -60.61 -29.20 26.00
CA THR A 195 -61.65 -29.84 26.71
C THR A 195 -62.29 -30.90 25.79
N ASP A 196 -62.11 -32.17 26.17
CA ASP A 196 -62.94 -33.30 25.68
C ASP A 196 -64.42 -33.15 26.05
N GLU A 197 -65.29 -33.38 25.05
CA GLU A 197 -66.54 -34.14 25.12
C GLU A 197 -66.89 -34.68 23.73
#